data_d7a7d0f29972c89b7eb7cb65272f2d8b
#
_entry.id   d7a7d0f29972c89b7eb7cb65272f2d8b
#
_cell.length_a   1.000
_cell.length_b   1.000
_cell.length_c   1.000
_cell.angle_alpha   90.00
_cell.angle_beta   90.00
_cell.angle_gamma   90.00
#
_symmetry.space_group_name_H-M   'P 1'
#
loop_
_entity.id
_entity.type
_entity.pdbx_description
1 polymer ?
#
loop_
_entity_poly.entity_id
_entity_poly.type
_entity_poly.pdbx_seq_one_letter_code
_entity_poly.pdbx_strand_id
1 'polypeptide(L)'
;MNLNLGCPSGTVVAKRRGSGLLAWPHTLDAFLDEIFSSCDCRISIKTRLGTTDTDEWETLLAIYDKYPLEELIIHPRIQKDFYKYTPRMECYRTAYETSRHSLCYNGDLFSTADFQKLCHDFPLTEKVMLGRGVLQNPWLIGMLRSTDPASSENLAPADKELLRAFCEDLCAGYARVISGDKNVLFKLKALWIYLGTSFTNPQKYLKKIKKANRLAEYEEAVDSLFREQELIF
;
A
#
# COMPACT_ATOMS: atom_id res chain seq x y z
N MET A 1 16.45 -8.19 -3.00
CA MET A 1 16.23 -7.44 -1.74
C MET A 1 15.48 -6.15 -2.07
N ASN A 2 14.57 -5.64 -1.18
CA ASN A 2 13.89 -4.36 -1.42
C ASN A 2 14.28 -3.35 -0.34
N LEU A 3 14.75 -2.17 -0.76
CA LEU A 3 15.09 -1.06 0.13
C LEU A 3 13.86 -0.14 0.31
N ASN A 4 13.47 0.09 1.56
CA ASN A 4 12.36 0.96 1.87
C ASN A 4 12.82 2.41 2.12
N LEU A 5 12.67 3.26 1.12
CA LEU A 5 12.95 4.69 1.15
C LEU A 5 11.65 5.54 1.14
N GLY A 6 10.49 4.90 1.39
CA GLY A 6 9.20 5.58 1.31
C GLY A 6 8.42 5.68 2.63
N CYS A 7 8.85 5.04 3.72
CA CYS A 7 8.12 5.05 4.98
C CYS A 7 8.10 6.46 5.63
N PRO A 8 6.91 7.10 5.82
CA PRO A 8 6.81 8.45 6.38
C PRO A 8 6.59 8.44 7.91
N SER A 9 6.71 7.29 8.58
CA SER A 9 6.52 7.19 10.02
C SER A 9 7.51 8.05 10.78
N GLY A 10 7.05 8.89 11.70
CA GLY A 10 7.89 9.79 12.48
C GLY A 10 9.05 9.10 13.21
N THR A 11 8.83 7.89 13.74
CA THR A 11 9.88 7.09 14.41
C THR A 11 10.95 6.58 13.44
N VAL A 12 10.63 6.41 12.16
CA VAL A 12 11.56 5.98 11.11
C VAL A 12 12.31 7.20 10.57
N VAL A 13 11.58 8.27 10.26
CA VAL A 13 12.10 9.53 9.71
C VAL A 13 13.07 10.21 10.68
N ALA A 14 12.76 10.25 11.98
CA ALA A 14 13.63 10.81 13.02
C ALA A 14 15.01 10.14 13.09
N LYS A 15 15.13 8.91 12.60
CA LYS A 15 16.39 8.15 12.50
C LYS A 15 17.04 8.28 11.11
N ARG A 16 16.61 9.22 10.29
CA ARG A 16 17.05 9.38 8.88
C ARG A 16 16.90 8.09 8.06
N ARG A 17 15.80 7.33 8.29
CA ARG A 17 15.47 6.08 7.59
C ARG A 17 14.16 6.24 6.81
N GLY A 18 13.87 5.28 5.92
CA GLY A 18 12.69 5.37 5.07
C GLY A 18 12.71 6.67 4.26
N SER A 19 11.58 7.40 4.19
CA SER A 19 11.54 8.67 3.48
C SER A 19 12.37 9.80 4.13
N GLY A 20 12.80 9.64 5.37
CA GLY A 20 13.68 10.60 6.04
C GLY A 20 15.12 10.64 5.44
N LEU A 21 15.54 9.60 4.75
CA LEU A 21 16.83 9.59 4.04
C LEU A 21 16.81 10.46 2.79
N LEU A 22 15.64 10.66 2.18
CA LEU A 22 15.47 11.44 0.95
C LEU A 22 15.86 12.93 1.12
N ALA A 23 15.82 13.46 2.34
CA ALA A 23 16.29 14.82 2.65
C ALA A 23 17.83 14.98 2.52
N TRP A 24 18.55 13.89 2.31
CA TRP A 24 20.01 13.85 2.32
C TRP A 24 20.55 13.16 1.06
N PRO A 25 20.44 13.78 -0.14
CA PRO A 25 20.78 13.15 -1.42
C PRO A 25 22.21 12.58 -1.46
N HIS A 26 23.20 13.30 -0.94
CA HIS A 26 24.59 12.80 -0.88
C HIS A 26 24.75 11.57 0.02
N THR A 27 24.02 11.53 1.15
CA THR A 27 24.03 10.36 2.05
C THR A 27 23.33 9.17 1.40
N LEU A 28 22.24 9.43 0.68
CA LEU A 28 21.51 8.41 -0.09
C LEU A 28 22.40 7.81 -1.18
N ASP A 29 23.11 8.65 -1.92
CA ASP A 29 24.03 8.24 -2.99
C ASP A 29 25.15 7.35 -2.43
N ALA A 30 25.83 7.81 -1.37
CA ALA A 30 26.88 7.03 -0.70
C ALA A 30 26.36 5.70 -0.13
N PHE A 31 25.16 5.69 0.43
CA PHE A 31 24.52 4.48 0.96
C PHE A 31 24.23 3.45 -0.16
N LEU A 32 23.74 3.92 -1.30
CA LEU A 32 23.51 3.04 -2.45
C LEU A 32 24.83 2.52 -3.05
N ASP A 33 25.84 3.38 -3.15
CA ASP A 33 27.18 3.00 -3.63
C ASP A 33 27.79 1.88 -2.78
N GLU A 34 27.73 2.01 -1.45
CA GLU A 34 28.19 0.97 -0.51
C GLU A 34 27.44 -0.35 -0.71
N ILE A 35 26.11 -0.32 -0.85
CA ILE A 35 25.31 -1.53 -1.04
C ILE A 35 25.66 -2.22 -2.36
N PHE A 36 25.66 -1.45 -3.47
CA PHE A 36 25.90 -2.03 -4.79
C PHE A 36 27.34 -2.48 -5.01
N SER A 37 28.29 -1.92 -4.25
CA SER A 37 29.69 -2.37 -4.24
C SER A 37 29.92 -3.63 -3.40
N SER A 38 29.06 -3.89 -2.41
CA SER A 38 29.27 -4.94 -1.41
C SER A 38 28.32 -6.12 -1.50
N CYS A 39 27.29 -6.06 -2.37
CA CYS A 39 26.23 -7.04 -2.40
C CYS A 39 25.91 -7.49 -3.83
N ASP A 40 26.05 -8.78 -4.11
CA ASP A 40 25.73 -9.40 -5.41
C ASP A 40 24.24 -9.73 -5.59
N CYS A 41 23.36 -9.24 -4.72
CA CYS A 41 21.94 -9.53 -4.81
C CYS A 41 21.18 -8.51 -5.69
N ARG A 42 20.14 -8.94 -6.37
CA ARG A 42 19.22 -8.04 -7.08
C ARG A 42 18.51 -7.13 -6.08
N ILE A 43 18.55 -5.83 -6.32
CA ILE A 43 18.03 -4.80 -5.41
C ILE A 43 16.93 -4.00 -6.10
N SER A 44 15.81 -3.88 -5.45
CA SER A 44 14.74 -2.95 -5.80
C SER A 44 14.61 -1.87 -4.73
N ILE A 45 14.09 -0.71 -5.12
CA ILE A 45 13.86 0.42 -4.22
C ILE A 45 12.39 0.78 -4.23
N LYS A 46 11.79 0.97 -3.03
CA LYS A 46 10.50 1.63 -2.90
C LYS A 46 10.68 3.03 -2.32
N THR A 47 10.27 4.04 -3.08
CA THR A 47 10.50 5.45 -2.75
C THR A 47 9.24 6.32 -2.77
N ARG A 48 9.39 7.55 -2.28
CA ARG A 48 8.52 8.71 -2.51
C ARG A 48 9.28 9.77 -3.32
N LEU A 49 8.59 10.85 -3.70
CA LEU A 49 9.14 11.94 -4.53
C LEU A 49 10.15 12.83 -3.81
N GLY A 50 10.20 12.75 -2.49
CA GLY A 50 11.01 13.59 -1.63
C GLY A 50 10.37 13.74 -0.25
N THR A 51 10.82 14.73 0.49
CA THR A 51 10.38 14.99 1.87
C THR A 51 9.38 16.15 1.97
N THR A 52 9.70 17.29 1.37
CA THR A 52 8.96 18.54 1.53
C THR A 52 8.42 19.11 0.23
N ASP A 53 9.12 18.87 -0.88
CA ASP A 53 8.79 19.42 -2.18
C ASP A 53 9.00 18.39 -3.30
N THR A 54 8.31 18.59 -4.42
CA THR A 54 8.47 17.77 -5.62
C THR A 54 9.75 18.10 -6.41
N ASP A 55 10.32 19.25 -6.21
CA ASP A 55 11.59 19.65 -6.84
C ASP A 55 12.77 18.75 -6.42
N GLU A 56 12.62 18.06 -5.26
CA GLU A 56 13.57 17.04 -4.81
C GLU A 56 13.61 15.82 -5.76
N TRP A 57 12.53 15.57 -6.54
CA TRP A 57 12.35 14.33 -7.30
C TRP A 57 13.39 14.11 -8.40
N GLU A 58 13.69 15.13 -9.18
CA GLU A 58 14.67 15.01 -10.28
C GLU A 58 16.05 14.62 -9.77
N THR A 59 16.47 15.21 -8.64
CA THR A 59 17.74 14.85 -7.99
C THR A 59 17.75 13.41 -7.50
N LEU A 60 16.64 12.95 -6.89
CA LEU A 60 16.51 11.58 -6.40
C LEU A 60 16.51 10.57 -7.55
N LEU A 61 15.77 10.87 -8.63
CA LEU A 61 15.70 10.02 -9.81
C LEU A 61 17.07 9.88 -10.46
N ALA A 62 17.82 10.98 -10.59
CA ALA A 62 19.19 10.97 -11.12
C ALA A 62 20.16 10.12 -10.26
N ILE A 63 19.95 10.08 -8.94
CA ILE A 63 20.72 9.19 -8.05
C ILE A 63 20.36 7.73 -8.32
N TYR A 64 19.05 7.39 -8.36
CA TYR A 64 18.62 6.01 -8.62
C TYR A 64 19.12 5.50 -9.97
N ASP A 65 19.15 6.33 -10.99
CA ASP A 65 19.62 5.96 -12.32
C ASP A 65 21.13 5.70 -12.42
N LYS A 66 21.94 5.98 -11.39
CA LYS A 66 23.35 5.57 -11.32
C LYS A 66 23.53 4.07 -11.10
N TYR A 67 22.57 3.42 -10.41
CA TYR A 67 22.69 2.06 -9.90
C TYR A 67 21.86 1.06 -10.72
N PRO A 68 22.26 -0.20 -10.84
CA PRO A 68 21.52 -1.23 -11.59
C PRO A 68 20.37 -1.80 -10.76
N LEU A 69 19.29 -1.00 -10.57
CA LEU A 69 18.11 -1.46 -9.87
C LEU A 69 17.36 -2.52 -10.68
N GLU A 70 16.90 -3.56 -10.01
CA GLU A 70 15.95 -4.54 -10.56
C GLU A 70 14.57 -3.88 -10.83
N GLU A 71 14.16 -2.98 -9.94
CA GLU A 71 12.87 -2.31 -10.01
C GLU A 71 12.87 -1.03 -9.16
N LEU A 72 12.22 0.01 -9.65
CA LEU A 72 11.94 1.23 -8.90
C LEU A 72 10.42 1.36 -8.65
N ILE A 73 10.01 1.20 -7.39
CA ILE A 73 8.61 1.31 -6.97
C ILE A 73 8.36 2.74 -6.50
N ILE A 74 7.52 3.46 -7.21
CA ILE A 74 7.30 4.90 -6.99
C ILE A 74 5.93 5.14 -6.37
N HIS A 75 5.91 5.74 -5.18
CA HIS A 75 4.71 6.35 -4.62
C HIS A 75 4.75 7.87 -4.89
N PRO A 76 3.97 8.39 -5.87
CA PRO A 76 4.11 9.77 -6.31
C PRO A 76 3.46 10.77 -5.35
N ARG A 77 3.93 10.76 -4.12
CA ARG A 77 3.67 11.69 -3.02
C ARG A 77 4.98 12.02 -2.31
N ILE A 78 5.09 13.23 -1.75
CA ILE A 78 6.18 13.57 -0.82
C ILE A 78 5.91 12.99 0.58
N GLN A 79 6.92 12.96 1.44
CA GLN A 79 6.80 12.44 2.80
C GLN A 79 5.68 13.12 3.60
N LYS A 80 5.62 14.47 3.56
CA LYS A 80 4.67 15.30 4.32
C LYS A 80 3.21 15.08 3.94
N ASP A 81 2.94 14.56 2.75
CA ASP A 81 1.58 14.26 2.31
C ASP A 81 0.95 13.11 3.10
N PHE A 82 1.76 12.17 3.60
CA PHE A 82 1.26 10.88 4.08
C PHE A 82 0.36 10.21 3.02
N TYR A 83 -0.97 10.41 3.14
CA TYR A 83 -1.99 9.90 2.22
C TYR A 83 -3.09 10.95 1.95
N LYS A 84 -2.89 12.21 2.30
CA LYS A 84 -3.93 13.25 2.29
C LYS A 84 -4.23 13.79 0.90
N TYR A 85 -3.23 13.91 0.05
CA TYR A 85 -3.36 14.51 -1.27
C TYR A 85 -3.39 13.41 -2.36
N THR A 86 -3.82 13.77 -3.57
CA THR A 86 -3.75 12.87 -4.73
C THR A 86 -2.30 12.61 -5.13
N PRO A 87 -1.98 11.42 -5.70
CA PRO A 87 -0.68 11.17 -6.30
C PRO A 87 -0.35 12.20 -7.39
N ARG A 88 0.89 12.68 -7.41
CA ARG A 88 1.37 13.66 -8.41
C ARG A 88 1.82 12.92 -9.66
N MET A 89 0.89 12.74 -10.58
CA MET A 89 1.10 11.92 -11.78
C MET A 89 2.16 12.51 -12.72
N GLU A 90 2.36 13.83 -12.70
CA GLU A 90 3.42 14.49 -13.50
C GLU A 90 4.81 14.01 -13.07
N CYS A 91 5.05 13.88 -11.76
CA CYS A 91 6.32 13.36 -11.27
C CYS A 91 6.50 11.86 -11.62
N TYR A 92 5.42 11.08 -11.64
CA TYR A 92 5.49 9.70 -12.13
C TYR A 92 5.78 9.67 -13.63
N ARG A 93 5.19 10.58 -14.42
CA ARG A 93 5.44 10.73 -15.85
C ARG A 93 6.91 11.03 -16.14
N THR A 94 7.54 11.90 -15.37
CA THR A 94 8.98 12.17 -15.51
C THR A 94 9.79 10.87 -15.41
N ALA A 95 9.55 10.04 -14.38
CA ALA A 95 10.24 8.77 -14.26
C ALA A 95 9.88 7.79 -15.39
N TYR A 96 8.60 7.74 -15.77
CA TYR A 96 8.12 6.86 -16.84
C TYR A 96 8.79 7.15 -18.19
N GLU A 97 9.08 8.40 -18.47
CA GLU A 97 9.70 8.85 -19.73
C GLU A 97 11.23 8.81 -19.71
N THR A 98 11.86 8.94 -18.55
CA THR A 98 13.32 9.14 -18.45
C THR A 98 14.07 8.03 -17.73
N SER A 99 13.46 7.29 -16.81
CA SER A 99 14.16 6.26 -16.04
C SER A 99 14.46 5.03 -16.89
N ARG A 100 15.67 4.48 -16.69
CA ARG A 100 16.08 3.23 -17.34
C ARG A 100 15.62 1.96 -16.63
N HIS A 101 14.95 2.10 -15.48
CA HIS A 101 14.56 0.97 -14.64
C HIS A 101 13.18 0.45 -14.97
N SER A 102 12.92 -0.83 -14.68
CA SER A 102 11.55 -1.35 -14.59
C SER A 102 10.81 -0.58 -13.50
N LEU A 103 9.71 0.05 -13.85
CA LEU A 103 8.90 0.84 -12.92
C LEU A 103 7.74 0.04 -12.37
N CYS A 104 7.45 0.25 -11.08
CA CYS A 104 6.23 -0.22 -10.44
C CYS A 104 5.48 0.97 -9.84
N TYR A 105 4.26 1.20 -10.30
CA TYR A 105 3.41 2.26 -9.77
C TYR A 105 2.84 1.86 -8.41
N ASN A 106 2.93 2.74 -7.44
CA ASN A 106 2.27 2.57 -6.15
C ASN A 106 1.51 3.84 -5.76
N GLY A 107 0.22 3.86 -6.02
CA GLY A 107 -0.65 5.00 -5.72
C GLY A 107 -2.05 4.56 -5.30
N ASP A 108 -3.02 5.46 -5.46
CA ASP A 108 -4.41 5.27 -5.08
C ASP A 108 -5.14 4.41 -6.14
N LEU A 109 -4.93 3.11 -6.07
CA LEU A 109 -5.68 2.13 -6.86
C LEU A 109 -6.67 1.42 -5.92
N PHE A 110 -7.94 1.80 -6.00
CA PHE A 110 -9.02 1.27 -5.18
C PHE A 110 -10.07 0.52 -6.01
N SER A 111 -10.06 0.70 -7.32
CA SER A 111 -11.02 0.12 -8.26
C SER A 111 -10.38 -0.30 -9.57
N THR A 112 -11.12 -1.08 -10.37
CA THR A 112 -10.74 -1.39 -11.75
C THR A 112 -10.68 -0.14 -12.63
N ALA A 113 -11.55 0.85 -12.38
CA ALA A 113 -11.53 2.11 -13.11
C ALA A 113 -10.25 2.92 -12.86
N ASP A 114 -9.74 2.96 -11.63
CA ASP A 114 -8.46 3.60 -11.31
C ASP A 114 -7.31 2.94 -12.06
N PHE A 115 -7.32 1.61 -12.11
CA PHE A 115 -6.32 0.83 -12.82
C PHE A 115 -6.39 1.04 -14.34
N GLN A 116 -7.58 1.00 -14.92
CA GLN A 116 -7.78 1.25 -16.35
C GLN A 116 -7.32 2.65 -16.74
N LYS A 117 -7.62 3.66 -15.90
CA LYS A 117 -7.10 5.02 -16.09
C LYS A 117 -5.58 5.06 -16.06
N LEU A 118 -4.94 4.38 -15.10
CA LEU A 118 -3.49 4.29 -15.03
C LEU A 118 -2.90 3.67 -16.31
N CYS A 119 -3.45 2.54 -16.77
CA CYS A 119 -3.00 1.86 -17.98
C CYS A 119 -3.22 2.71 -19.25
N HIS A 120 -4.31 3.50 -19.30
CA HIS A 120 -4.56 4.42 -20.39
C HIS A 120 -3.51 5.55 -20.42
N ASP A 121 -3.22 6.15 -19.26
CA ASP A 121 -2.30 7.29 -19.16
C ASP A 121 -0.81 6.87 -19.24
N PHE A 122 -0.51 5.60 -18.90
CA PHE A 122 0.84 5.00 -18.86
C PHE A 122 0.84 3.55 -19.36
N PRO A 123 0.67 3.35 -20.68
CA PRO A 123 0.43 2.02 -21.26
C PRO A 123 1.59 1.02 -21.13
N LEU A 124 2.80 1.48 -20.86
CA LEU A 124 3.96 0.60 -20.62
C LEU A 124 4.18 0.25 -19.14
N THR A 125 3.24 0.62 -18.26
CA THR A 125 3.31 0.23 -16.84
C THR A 125 2.92 -1.24 -16.70
N GLU A 126 3.90 -2.10 -16.52
CA GLU A 126 3.70 -3.56 -16.38
C GLU A 126 3.33 -3.97 -14.95
N LYS A 127 3.70 -3.16 -13.96
CA LYS A 127 3.59 -3.54 -12.55
C LYS A 127 2.96 -2.45 -11.71
N VAL A 128 2.10 -2.89 -10.81
CA VAL A 128 1.50 -2.02 -9.78
C VAL A 128 1.64 -2.66 -8.40
N MET A 129 1.90 -1.83 -7.40
CA MET A 129 1.90 -2.24 -5.99
C MET A 129 0.64 -1.72 -5.32
N LEU A 130 -0.19 -2.63 -4.84
CA LEU A 130 -1.40 -2.31 -4.11
C LEU A 130 -1.13 -2.24 -2.59
N GLY A 131 -1.83 -1.37 -1.91
CA GLY A 131 -1.78 -1.23 -0.46
C GLY A 131 -3.19 -1.12 0.11
N ARG A 132 -3.66 0.08 0.37
CA ARG A 132 -4.97 0.34 0.97
C ARG A 132 -6.14 -0.25 0.18
N GLY A 133 -6.05 -0.26 -1.15
CA GLY A 133 -7.09 -0.82 -2.01
C GLY A 133 -7.38 -2.30 -1.71
N VAL A 134 -6.35 -3.12 -1.53
CA VAL A 134 -6.52 -4.56 -1.17
C VAL A 134 -7.05 -4.73 0.26
N LEU A 135 -6.67 -3.83 1.19
CA LEU A 135 -7.23 -3.86 2.55
C LEU A 135 -8.70 -3.43 2.58
N GLN A 136 -9.10 -2.57 1.64
CA GLN A 136 -10.49 -2.17 1.46
C GLN A 136 -11.28 -3.26 0.74
N ASN A 137 -10.79 -3.74 -0.40
CA ASN A 137 -11.41 -4.78 -1.19
C ASN A 137 -10.44 -5.95 -1.43
N PRO A 138 -10.55 -7.07 -0.67
CA PRO A 138 -9.68 -8.23 -0.86
C PRO A 138 -9.77 -8.89 -2.25
N TRP A 139 -10.88 -8.72 -2.98
CA TRP A 139 -11.04 -9.22 -4.34
C TRP A 139 -10.40 -8.34 -5.42
N LEU A 140 -9.91 -7.13 -5.04
CA LEU A 140 -9.39 -6.16 -6.00
C LEU A 140 -8.34 -6.76 -6.95
N ILE A 141 -7.42 -7.61 -6.46
CA ILE A 141 -6.38 -8.21 -7.30
C ILE A 141 -7.01 -9.09 -8.39
N GLY A 142 -7.98 -9.94 -8.04
CA GLY A 142 -8.71 -10.76 -9.00
C GLY A 142 -9.47 -9.90 -10.00
N MET A 143 -10.16 -8.85 -9.52
CA MET A 143 -10.87 -7.91 -10.38
C MET A 143 -9.95 -7.21 -11.38
N LEU A 144 -8.74 -6.81 -10.96
CA LEU A 144 -7.76 -6.20 -11.86
C LEU A 144 -7.24 -7.19 -12.91
N ARG A 145 -7.00 -8.44 -12.52
CA ARG A 145 -6.58 -9.49 -13.45
C ARG A 145 -7.65 -9.82 -14.48
N SER A 146 -8.92 -9.84 -14.08
CA SER A 146 -10.03 -10.11 -15.01
C SER A 146 -10.27 -8.98 -16.03
N THR A 147 -9.68 -7.79 -15.85
CA THR A 147 -9.71 -6.74 -16.87
C THR A 147 -8.68 -6.94 -17.99
N ASP A 148 -7.73 -7.85 -17.83
CA ASP A 148 -6.78 -8.23 -18.88
C ASP A 148 -7.49 -9.13 -19.91
N PRO A 149 -7.57 -8.73 -21.19
CA PRO A 149 -8.17 -9.55 -22.24
C PRO A 149 -7.50 -10.93 -22.42
N ALA A 150 -6.25 -11.08 -22.00
CA ALA A 150 -5.52 -12.33 -22.03
C ALA A 150 -5.82 -13.25 -20.82
N SER A 151 -6.53 -12.74 -19.81
CA SER A 151 -6.87 -13.49 -18.62
C SER A 151 -8.05 -14.41 -18.88
N SER A 152 -7.88 -15.71 -18.63
CA SER A 152 -8.97 -16.70 -18.62
C SER A 152 -9.62 -16.85 -17.23
N GLU A 153 -9.25 -16.03 -16.27
CA GLU A 153 -9.76 -16.13 -14.90
C GLU A 153 -11.18 -15.59 -14.81
N ASN A 154 -12.15 -16.50 -14.61
CA ASN A 154 -13.49 -16.14 -14.17
C ASN A 154 -13.43 -15.79 -12.68
N LEU A 155 -13.52 -14.49 -12.37
CA LEU A 155 -13.57 -14.04 -10.99
C LEU A 155 -14.89 -14.49 -10.35
N ALA A 156 -14.81 -15.24 -9.24
CA ALA A 156 -15.96 -15.48 -8.39
C ALA A 156 -16.45 -14.13 -7.82
N PRO A 157 -17.78 -13.90 -7.75
CA PRO A 157 -18.31 -12.70 -7.13
C PRO A 157 -17.85 -12.56 -5.69
N ALA A 158 -17.80 -11.35 -5.19
CA ALA A 158 -17.47 -11.10 -3.80
C ALA A 158 -18.45 -11.83 -2.87
N ASP A 159 -17.91 -12.65 -1.98
CA ASP A 159 -18.66 -13.51 -1.08
C ASP A 159 -18.55 -12.97 0.35
N LYS A 160 -19.68 -12.54 0.90
CA LYS A 160 -19.76 -11.98 2.25
C LYS A 160 -19.43 -13.00 3.33
N GLU A 161 -19.82 -14.26 3.15
CA GLU A 161 -19.52 -15.33 4.11
C GLU A 161 -18.03 -15.71 4.08
N LEU A 162 -17.43 -15.73 2.89
CA LEU A 162 -15.98 -15.94 2.77
C LEU A 162 -15.19 -14.80 3.43
N LEU A 163 -15.63 -13.55 3.29
CA LEU A 163 -15.00 -12.43 3.98
C LEU A 163 -15.15 -12.53 5.50
N ARG A 164 -16.32 -12.98 5.96
CA ARG A 164 -16.56 -13.23 7.38
C ARG A 164 -15.62 -14.28 7.92
N ALA A 165 -15.52 -15.45 7.27
CA ALA A 165 -14.61 -16.52 7.65
C ALA A 165 -13.14 -16.04 7.69
N PHE A 166 -12.72 -15.24 6.71
CA PHE A 166 -11.39 -14.61 6.71
C PHE A 166 -11.17 -13.72 7.95
N CYS A 167 -12.14 -12.91 8.33
CA CYS A 167 -12.03 -12.05 9.52
C CYS A 167 -11.96 -12.87 10.82
N GLU A 168 -12.72 -13.97 10.91
CA GLU A 168 -12.70 -14.92 12.04
C GLU A 168 -11.34 -15.62 12.15
N ASP A 169 -10.82 -16.14 11.04
CA ASP A 169 -9.51 -16.79 10.97
C ASP A 169 -8.37 -15.83 11.35
N LEU A 170 -8.45 -14.58 10.88
CA LEU A 170 -7.48 -13.56 11.22
C LEU A 170 -7.50 -13.23 12.72
N CYS A 171 -8.69 -13.11 13.31
CA CYS A 171 -8.87 -12.91 14.76
C CYS A 171 -8.27 -14.07 15.55
N ALA A 172 -8.64 -15.30 15.21
CA ALA A 172 -8.13 -16.50 15.86
C ALA A 172 -6.60 -16.65 15.68
N GLY A 173 -6.08 -16.31 14.49
CA GLY A 173 -4.66 -16.33 14.19
C GLY A 173 -3.86 -15.37 15.07
N TYR A 174 -4.32 -14.13 15.22
CA TYR A 174 -3.68 -13.16 16.12
C TYR A 174 -3.79 -13.58 17.58
N ALA A 175 -4.94 -14.10 18.03
CA ALA A 175 -5.14 -14.54 19.40
C ALA A 175 -4.20 -15.71 19.80
N ARG A 176 -3.78 -16.55 18.84
CA ARG A 176 -2.80 -17.64 19.10
C ARG A 176 -1.38 -17.13 19.34
N VAL A 177 -0.97 -16.02 18.70
CA VAL A 177 0.43 -15.56 18.70
C VAL A 177 0.67 -14.29 19.50
N ILE A 178 -0.39 -13.58 19.88
CA ILE A 178 -0.33 -12.31 20.62
C ILE A 178 -1.07 -12.47 21.94
N SER A 179 -0.41 -12.16 23.05
CA SER A 179 -1.03 -12.20 24.38
C SER A 179 -1.84 -10.95 24.66
N GLY A 180 -3.05 -11.16 25.16
CA GLY A 180 -3.96 -10.12 25.67
C GLY A 180 -4.80 -9.43 24.60
N ASP A 181 -6.10 -9.32 24.87
CA ASP A 181 -7.12 -8.77 23.97
C ASP A 181 -6.74 -7.42 23.36
N LYS A 182 -6.18 -6.51 24.16
CA LYS A 182 -5.78 -5.17 23.69
C LYS A 182 -4.79 -5.20 22.55
N ASN A 183 -3.82 -6.11 22.59
CA ASN A 183 -2.78 -6.24 21.58
C ASN A 183 -3.35 -6.84 20.28
N VAL A 184 -4.20 -7.85 20.41
CA VAL A 184 -4.93 -8.45 19.27
C VAL A 184 -5.84 -7.40 18.64
N LEU A 185 -6.66 -6.73 19.42
CA LEU A 185 -7.58 -5.68 18.97
C LEU A 185 -6.85 -4.51 18.30
N PHE A 186 -5.64 -4.17 18.74
CA PHE A 186 -4.84 -3.13 18.08
C PHE A 186 -4.55 -3.48 16.60
N LYS A 187 -4.27 -4.76 16.32
CA LYS A 187 -4.04 -5.24 14.93
C LYS A 187 -5.35 -5.29 14.13
N LEU A 188 -6.38 -5.89 14.69
CA LEU A 188 -7.67 -6.05 14.02
C LEU A 188 -8.32 -4.71 13.69
N LYS A 189 -8.34 -3.77 14.63
CA LYS A 189 -8.90 -2.43 14.41
C LYS A 189 -8.22 -1.65 13.28
N ALA A 190 -6.92 -1.88 13.06
CA ALA A 190 -6.20 -1.25 11.96
C ALA A 190 -6.72 -1.71 10.58
N LEU A 191 -7.14 -2.98 10.44
CA LEU A 191 -7.78 -3.50 9.23
C LEU A 191 -9.12 -2.81 8.97
N TRP A 192 -9.95 -2.65 10.01
CA TRP A 192 -11.30 -2.09 9.89
C TRP A 192 -11.37 -0.63 9.46
N ILE A 193 -10.25 0.11 9.55
CA ILE A 193 -10.14 1.47 8.99
C ILE A 193 -10.37 1.44 7.47
N TYR A 194 -9.95 0.37 6.82
CA TYR A 194 -10.07 0.17 5.37
C TYR A 194 -11.23 -0.73 5.02
N LEU A 195 -11.23 -1.96 5.51
CA LEU A 195 -12.24 -2.98 5.20
C LEU A 195 -13.66 -2.50 5.52
N GLY A 196 -13.82 -1.74 6.58
CA GLY A 196 -15.13 -1.22 6.96
C GLY A 196 -15.79 -0.31 5.93
N THR A 197 -15.02 0.32 5.05
CA THR A 197 -15.57 1.17 3.98
C THR A 197 -16.23 0.36 2.86
N SER A 198 -16.11 -0.95 2.86
CA SER A 198 -16.69 -1.86 1.87
C SER A 198 -18.13 -2.30 2.20
N PHE A 199 -18.69 -1.80 3.27
CA PHE A 199 -20.06 -2.12 3.69
C PHE A 199 -20.98 -0.91 3.56
N THR A 200 -22.27 -1.20 3.31
CA THR A 200 -23.34 -0.18 3.41
C THR A 200 -23.46 0.30 4.85
N ASN A 201 -23.59 1.61 5.05
CA ASN A 201 -23.84 2.23 6.37
C ASN A 201 -22.99 1.71 7.54
N PRO A 202 -21.66 1.60 7.44
CA PRO A 202 -20.83 0.91 8.42
C PRO A 202 -20.56 1.69 9.70
N GLN A 203 -20.87 3.00 9.76
CA GLN A 203 -20.37 3.95 10.76
C GLN A 203 -20.71 3.55 12.20
N LYS A 204 -21.94 3.05 12.43
CA LYS A 204 -22.42 2.58 13.76
C LYS A 204 -21.56 1.42 14.27
N TYR A 205 -21.25 0.46 13.39
CA TYR A 205 -20.51 -0.75 13.70
C TYR A 205 -19.03 -0.45 13.87
N LEU A 206 -18.44 0.33 12.97
CA LEU A 206 -17.02 0.75 13.06
C LEU A 206 -16.75 1.51 14.36
N LYS A 207 -17.74 2.31 14.84
CA LYS A 207 -17.64 2.97 16.15
C LYS A 207 -17.60 1.96 17.30
N LYS A 208 -18.39 0.87 17.24
CA LYS A 208 -18.37 -0.21 18.24
C LYS A 208 -17.04 -0.97 18.17
N ILE A 209 -16.62 -1.41 16.97
CA ILE A 209 -15.33 -2.08 16.73
C ILE A 209 -14.17 -1.25 17.30
N LYS A 210 -14.13 0.05 17.00
CA LYS A 210 -13.09 0.96 17.51
C LYS A 210 -13.06 1.04 19.03
N LYS A 211 -14.22 0.99 19.70
CA LYS A 211 -14.36 1.13 21.16
C LYS A 211 -14.16 -0.19 21.92
N ALA A 212 -14.27 -1.35 21.27
CA ALA A 212 -14.14 -2.65 21.91
C ALA A 212 -12.81 -2.76 22.69
N ASN A 213 -12.86 -3.28 23.89
CA ASN A 213 -11.70 -3.50 24.75
C ASN A 213 -11.47 -5.00 25.04
N ARG A 214 -12.46 -5.84 24.72
CA ARG A 214 -12.41 -7.30 24.80
C ARG A 214 -12.73 -7.91 23.44
N LEU A 215 -12.20 -9.09 23.14
CA LEU A 215 -12.47 -9.78 21.88
C LEU A 215 -13.95 -10.05 21.68
N ALA A 216 -14.68 -10.47 22.70
CA ALA A 216 -16.13 -10.72 22.61
C ALA A 216 -16.93 -9.47 22.17
N GLU A 217 -16.55 -8.27 22.63
CA GLU A 217 -17.20 -7.01 22.21
C GLU A 217 -16.92 -6.70 20.72
N TYR A 218 -15.71 -7.04 20.27
CA TYR A 218 -15.29 -6.89 18.88
C TYR A 218 -16.06 -7.87 17.97
N GLU A 219 -16.10 -9.14 18.35
CA GLU A 219 -16.80 -10.21 17.62
C GLU A 219 -18.30 -9.88 17.47
N GLU A 220 -18.98 -9.48 18.55
CA GLU A 220 -20.39 -9.05 18.50
C GLU A 220 -20.60 -7.88 17.53
N ALA A 221 -19.68 -6.90 17.52
CA ALA A 221 -19.79 -5.74 16.63
C ALA A 221 -19.57 -6.12 15.17
N VAL A 222 -18.62 -7.04 14.90
CA VAL A 222 -18.35 -7.58 13.55
C VAL A 222 -19.53 -8.42 13.07
N ASP A 223 -20.04 -9.34 13.89
CA ASP A 223 -21.23 -10.14 13.57
C ASP A 223 -22.44 -9.29 13.23
N SER A 224 -22.67 -8.23 14.01
CA SER A 224 -23.76 -7.28 13.73
C SER A 224 -23.58 -6.57 12.38
N LEU A 225 -22.34 -6.20 12.02
CA LEU A 225 -22.04 -5.59 10.73
C LEU A 225 -22.37 -6.55 9.57
N PHE A 226 -21.84 -7.78 9.64
CA PHE A 226 -22.05 -8.79 8.59
C PHE A 226 -23.52 -9.18 8.44
N ARG A 227 -24.28 -9.22 9.53
CA ARG A 227 -25.71 -9.54 9.50
C ARG A 227 -26.57 -8.42 8.93
N GLU A 228 -26.24 -7.15 9.24
CA GLU A 228 -27.13 -6.01 9.00
C GLU A 228 -26.72 -5.17 7.78
N GLN A 229 -25.52 -5.35 7.22
CA GLN A 229 -25.01 -4.55 6.11
C GLN A 229 -24.56 -5.42 4.93
N GLU A 230 -24.62 -4.85 3.72
CA GLU A 230 -24.20 -5.51 2.49
C GLU A 230 -22.85 -4.98 2.00
N LEU A 231 -22.13 -5.81 1.21
CA LEU A 231 -20.93 -5.38 0.50
C LEU A 231 -21.28 -4.47 -0.67
N ILE A 232 -20.42 -3.49 -0.97
CA ILE A 232 -20.65 -2.49 -2.02
C ILE A 232 -19.74 -2.65 -3.25
N PHE A 233 -19.06 -3.79 -3.41
CA PHE A 233 -18.23 -4.12 -4.59
C PHE A 233 -18.57 -5.48 -5.17
#